data_96d1ba723f38f1b8e3309b2092f2b1e6
#
_entry.id   96d1ba723f38f1b8e3309b2092f2b1e6
#
_cell.length_a   1.000
_cell.length_b   1.000
_cell.length_c   1.000
_cell.angle_alpha   90.00
_cell.angle_beta   90.00
_cell.angle_gamma   90.00
#
_symmetry.space_group_name_H-M   'P 1'
#
loop_
_entity.id
_entity.type
_entity.pdbx_description
1 polymer ?
#
loop_
_entity_poly.entity_id
_entity_poly.type
_entity_poly.pdbx_seq_one_letter_code
_entity_poly.pdbx_strand_id
1 'polypeptide(L)'
;MTYSKRFSSKFFAKLLQPAGPNNPVRDRATSLEIVFELLDQKKDKNFVIVETGCMRADHGQLALGDDGASTYIFDDFINYYDGEVISVDINPDNVAHAQSMVSDRTTVYCSDSVEFLWGIPAKKKIDFLYLDSLDFEPDNPIPSQEHHLKELCAVMKNLRKGTIICVDDHLNTPNFDQYRASLARGGKAAFIEHFMDDIGAELLHDGYQIIWRL
;
A
#
# COMPACT_ATOMS: atom_id res chain seq x y z
N MET A 1 1.77 22.67 -10.61
CA MET A 1 1.24 21.34 -11.04
C MET A 1 1.18 20.49 -9.79
N THR A 2 0.11 19.73 -9.52
CA THR A 2 0.03 18.82 -8.36
C THR A 2 0.75 17.51 -8.67
N TYR A 3 1.12 16.75 -7.62
CA TYR A 3 1.74 15.44 -7.84
C TYR A 3 0.75 14.45 -8.49
N SER A 4 -0.53 14.47 -8.11
CA SER A 4 -1.54 13.61 -8.75
C SER A 4 -1.55 13.73 -10.27
N LYS A 5 -1.46 14.95 -10.80
CA LYS A 5 -1.34 15.17 -12.26
C LYS A 5 -0.04 14.61 -12.86
N ARG A 6 1.07 14.70 -12.12
CA ARG A 6 2.34 14.09 -12.51
C ARG A 6 2.23 12.56 -12.50
N PHE A 7 1.63 11.99 -11.45
CA PHE A 7 1.37 10.56 -11.33
C PHE A 7 0.53 10.05 -12.50
N SER A 8 -0.61 10.69 -12.81
CA SER A 8 -1.48 10.30 -13.92
C SER A 8 -0.73 10.28 -15.25
N SER A 9 0.14 11.25 -15.49
CA SER A 9 0.90 11.30 -16.75
C SER A 9 2.05 10.29 -16.83
N LYS A 10 2.66 9.92 -15.70
CA LYS A 10 3.89 9.11 -15.65
C LYS A 10 3.62 7.63 -15.40
N PHE A 11 2.68 7.30 -14.54
CA PHE A 11 2.50 5.97 -13.98
C PHE A 11 1.14 5.33 -14.29
N PHE A 12 0.06 6.09 -14.36
CA PHE A 12 -1.32 5.59 -14.38
C PHE A 12 -1.55 4.45 -15.39
N ALA A 13 -1.24 4.69 -16.66
CA ALA A 13 -1.45 3.69 -17.71
C ALA A 13 -0.60 2.41 -17.55
N LYS A 14 0.46 2.46 -16.76
CA LYS A 14 1.36 1.33 -16.51
C LYS A 14 0.91 0.48 -15.32
N LEU A 15 0.15 1.08 -14.42
CA LEU A 15 -0.39 0.43 -13.21
C LEU A 15 -1.78 -0.16 -13.44
N LEU A 16 -2.45 0.24 -14.51
CA LEU A 16 -3.74 -0.31 -14.91
C LEU A 16 -3.52 -1.58 -15.74
N GLN A 17 -3.67 -2.73 -15.11
CA GLN A 17 -3.63 -4.01 -15.81
C GLN A 17 -5.04 -4.42 -16.24
N PRO A 18 -5.30 -4.58 -17.55
CA PRO A 18 -6.59 -5.05 -18.05
C PRO A 18 -6.84 -6.51 -17.61
N ALA A 19 -8.13 -6.86 -17.46
CA ALA A 19 -8.53 -8.24 -17.22
C ALA A 19 -8.02 -9.17 -18.32
N GLY A 20 -7.35 -10.25 -17.91
CA GLY A 20 -7.09 -11.42 -18.76
C GLY A 20 -8.17 -12.49 -18.58
N PRO A 21 -8.18 -13.55 -19.41
CA PRO A 21 -9.17 -14.63 -19.31
C PRO A 21 -9.24 -15.30 -17.92
N ASN A 22 -8.14 -15.28 -17.17
CA ASN A 22 -8.00 -15.87 -15.83
C ASN A 22 -7.40 -14.90 -14.81
N ASN A 23 -7.21 -13.62 -15.19
CA ASN A 23 -6.65 -12.61 -14.30
C ASN A 23 -7.66 -11.50 -14.06
N PRO A 24 -7.84 -11.07 -12.79
CA PRO A 24 -8.66 -9.92 -12.49
C PRO A 24 -8.06 -8.63 -13.04
N VAL A 25 -8.87 -7.59 -13.09
CA VAL A 25 -8.36 -6.23 -13.24
C VAL A 25 -7.57 -5.88 -11.99
N ARG A 26 -6.28 -5.63 -12.13
CA ARG A 26 -5.46 -5.06 -11.06
C ARG A 26 -5.38 -3.55 -11.29
N ASP A 27 -6.21 -2.81 -10.60
CA ASP A 27 -6.27 -1.35 -10.71
C ASP A 27 -5.66 -0.69 -9.49
N ARG A 28 -4.32 -0.63 -9.47
CA ARG A 28 -3.58 0.20 -8.51
C ARG A 28 -3.52 1.67 -8.95
N ALA A 29 -3.84 1.94 -10.20
CA ALA A 29 -3.76 3.29 -10.76
C ALA A 29 -4.80 4.21 -10.14
N THR A 30 -6.07 3.81 -10.16
CA THR A 30 -7.18 4.60 -9.61
C THR A 30 -7.03 4.82 -8.11
N SER A 31 -6.70 3.78 -7.35
CA SER A 31 -6.53 3.88 -5.91
C SER A 31 -5.39 4.81 -5.51
N LEU A 32 -4.21 4.69 -6.14
CA LEU A 32 -3.08 5.57 -5.86
C LEU A 32 -3.32 7.02 -6.32
N GLU A 33 -4.06 7.23 -7.43
CA GLU A 33 -4.47 8.58 -7.83
C GLU A 33 -5.31 9.26 -6.76
N ILE A 34 -6.30 8.55 -6.19
CA ILE A 34 -7.11 9.04 -5.06
C ILE A 34 -6.23 9.41 -3.86
N VAL A 35 -5.28 8.54 -3.48
CA VAL A 35 -4.35 8.82 -2.38
C VAL A 35 -3.56 10.11 -2.64
N PHE A 36 -2.97 10.25 -3.83
CA PHE A 36 -2.15 11.43 -4.15
C PHE A 36 -2.99 12.71 -4.27
N GLU A 37 -4.23 12.64 -4.75
CA GLU A 37 -5.14 13.79 -4.74
C GLU A 37 -5.43 14.28 -3.31
N LEU A 38 -5.62 13.36 -2.37
CA LEU A 38 -5.86 13.68 -0.96
C LEU A 38 -4.60 14.26 -0.29
N LEU A 39 -3.43 13.70 -0.56
CA LEU A 39 -2.16 14.22 -0.07
C LEU A 39 -1.86 15.60 -0.66
N ASP A 40 -2.18 15.82 -1.94
CA ASP A 40 -2.06 17.13 -2.61
C ASP A 40 -2.89 18.23 -1.94
N GLN A 41 -4.00 17.89 -1.26
CA GLN A 41 -4.86 18.84 -0.56
C GLN A 41 -4.33 19.23 0.83
N LYS A 42 -3.40 18.45 1.42
CA LYS A 42 -2.81 18.78 2.72
C LYS A 42 -1.97 20.06 2.61
N LYS A 43 -2.07 20.93 3.62
CA LYS A 43 -1.30 22.18 3.68
C LYS A 43 0.19 21.93 3.92
N ASP A 44 0.49 21.04 4.84
CA ASP A 44 1.85 20.58 5.11
C ASP A 44 2.27 19.61 4.01
N LYS A 45 3.43 19.84 3.44
CA LYS A 45 4.02 19.08 2.34
C LYS A 45 5.24 18.26 2.79
N ASN A 46 5.41 18.10 4.09
CA ASN A 46 6.39 17.20 4.67
C ASN A 46 5.70 15.92 5.13
N PHE A 47 5.80 14.87 4.33
CA PHE A 47 5.02 13.65 4.49
C PHE A 47 5.84 12.53 5.11
N VAL A 48 5.17 11.68 5.89
CA VAL A 48 5.69 10.38 6.34
C VAL A 48 4.83 9.29 5.71
N ILE A 49 5.45 8.51 4.82
CA ILE A 49 4.84 7.33 4.19
C ILE A 49 5.47 6.09 4.82
N VAL A 50 4.64 5.12 5.20
CA VAL A 50 5.08 3.81 5.69
C VAL A 50 4.48 2.74 4.79
N GLU A 51 5.35 1.83 4.32
CA GLU A 51 5.00 0.71 3.45
C GLU A 51 5.47 -0.60 4.07
N THR A 52 4.63 -1.64 4.00
CA THR A 52 5.02 -3.02 4.26
C THR A 52 4.97 -3.83 2.97
N GLY A 53 6.04 -4.61 2.68
CA GLY A 53 6.30 -5.18 1.36
C GLY A 53 6.92 -4.12 0.43
N CYS A 54 8.14 -4.33 -0.02
CA CYS A 54 8.78 -3.43 -0.98
C CYS A 54 8.77 -4.03 -2.38
N MET A 55 9.14 -3.26 -3.40
CA MET A 55 9.22 -3.78 -4.76
C MET A 55 10.23 -4.92 -4.87
N ARG A 56 9.91 -5.92 -5.69
CA ARG A 56 10.60 -7.22 -5.73
C ARG A 56 11.74 -7.26 -6.74
N ALA A 57 12.80 -7.97 -6.38
CA ALA A 57 14.00 -8.13 -7.21
C ALA A 57 13.78 -9.00 -8.44
N ASP A 58 12.89 -9.99 -8.36
CA ASP A 58 12.64 -10.99 -9.40
C ASP A 58 11.78 -10.47 -10.57
N HIS A 59 11.13 -9.32 -10.42
CA HIS A 59 10.32 -8.68 -11.44
C HIS A 59 11.10 -7.72 -12.37
N GLY A 60 12.42 -7.62 -12.23
CA GLY A 60 13.26 -6.75 -13.06
C GLY A 60 13.33 -5.29 -12.57
N GLN A 61 13.86 -4.38 -13.42
CA GLN A 61 14.23 -3.04 -12.96
C GLN A 61 13.05 -2.18 -12.48
N LEU A 62 11.89 -2.26 -13.14
CA LEU A 62 10.70 -1.48 -12.75
C LEU A 62 9.43 -2.15 -13.31
N ALA A 63 8.94 -3.15 -12.63
CA ALA A 63 7.77 -3.93 -13.03
C ALA A 63 6.45 -3.27 -12.56
N LEU A 64 6.16 -2.06 -13.04
CA LEU A 64 4.95 -1.30 -12.66
C LEU A 64 3.66 -2.09 -12.89
N GLY A 65 3.61 -2.92 -13.93
CA GLY A 65 2.43 -3.72 -14.25
C GLY A 65 2.23 -4.91 -13.31
N ASP A 66 3.27 -5.65 -12.99
CA ASP A 66 3.16 -6.91 -12.23
C ASP A 66 3.21 -6.68 -10.73
N ASP A 67 4.23 -5.98 -10.26
CA ASP A 67 4.53 -5.74 -8.84
C ASP A 67 3.93 -4.42 -8.32
N GLY A 68 3.60 -3.48 -9.22
CA GLY A 68 3.14 -2.14 -8.85
C GLY A 68 4.26 -1.16 -8.53
N ALA A 69 5.44 -1.63 -8.13
CA ALA A 69 6.62 -0.83 -7.77
C ALA A 69 6.29 0.36 -6.85
N SER A 70 5.47 0.11 -5.84
CA SER A 70 4.94 1.12 -4.90
C SER A 70 6.05 1.92 -4.22
N THR A 71 7.12 1.26 -3.75
CA THR A 71 8.29 1.91 -3.13
C THR A 71 8.89 2.99 -4.02
N TYR A 72 9.05 2.71 -5.32
CA TYR A 72 9.57 3.68 -6.29
C TYR A 72 8.61 4.86 -6.53
N ILE A 73 7.30 4.59 -6.55
CA ILE A 73 6.29 5.62 -6.74
C ILE A 73 6.23 6.54 -5.52
N PHE A 74 6.34 5.99 -4.31
CA PHE A 74 6.35 6.78 -3.08
C PHE A 74 7.63 7.62 -2.96
N ASP A 75 8.77 7.09 -3.41
CA ASP A 75 10.01 7.85 -3.53
C ASP A 75 9.86 9.02 -4.51
N ASP A 76 9.28 8.81 -5.70
CA ASP A 76 9.00 9.90 -6.67
C ASP A 76 8.06 10.96 -6.07
N PHE A 77 7.09 10.56 -5.23
CA PHE A 77 6.22 11.48 -4.52
C PHE A 77 6.96 12.33 -3.49
N ILE A 78 7.79 11.71 -2.65
CA ILE A 78 8.57 12.42 -1.63
C ILE A 78 9.61 13.34 -2.25
N ASN A 79 10.20 12.96 -3.39
CA ASN A 79 11.12 13.83 -4.13
C ASN A 79 10.43 15.02 -4.81
N TYR A 80 9.13 14.91 -5.08
CA TYR A 80 8.34 16.03 -5.60
C TYR A 80 7.95 17.04 -4.51
N TYR A 81 7.70 16.56 -3.30
CA TYR A 81 7.38 17.37 -2.10
C TYR A 81 8.54 17.38 -1.11
N ASP A 82 8.28 16.93 0.12
CA ASP A 82 9.26 16.73 1.17
C ASP A 82 8.83 15.60 2.11
N GLY A 83 9.75 15.11 2.96
CA GLY A 83 9.47 14.07 3.94
C GLY A 83 10.30 12.81 3.77
N GLU A 84 9.75 11.68 4.14
CA GLU A 84 10.42 10.37 4.11
C GLU A 84 9.47 9.24 3.74
N VAL A 85 10.03 8.20 3.10
CA VAL A 85 9.40 6.89 2.94
C VAL A 85 10.15 5.89 3.81
N ILE A 86 9.41 5.12 4.58
CA ILE A 86 9.89 4.01 5.40
C ILE A 86 9.25 2.76 4.83
N SER A 87 10.01 1.91 4.18
CA SER A 87 9.55 0.63 3.64
C SER A 87 10.18 -0.52 4.42
N VAL A 88 9.49 -1.64 4.58
CA VAL A 88 9.99 -2.82 5.27
C VAL A 88 9.59 -4.08 4.52
N ASP A 89 10.56 -4.98 4.32
CA ASP A 89 10.36 -6.30 3.71
C ASP A 89 11.21 -7.33 4.46
N ILE A 90 10.77 -8.56 4.49
CA ILE A 90 11.50 -9.67 5.15
C ILE A 90 12.60 -10.24 4.24
N ASN A 91 12.50 -10.06 2.93
CA ASN A 91 13.43 -10.60 1.96
C ASN A 91 14.60 -9.64 1.71
N PRO A 92 15.86 -10.02 2.07
CA PRO A 92 17.01 -9.16 1.89
C PRO A 92 17.32 -8.80 0.43
N ASP A 93 16.97 -9.67 -0.53
CA ASP A 93 17.20 -9.39 -1.96
C ASP A 93 16.23 -8.31 -2.46
N ASN A 94 14.96 -8.35 -2.04
CA ASN A 94 13.99 -7.30 -2.33
C ASN A 94 14.44 -5.96 -1.71
N VAL A 95 14.87 -5.98 -0.45
CA VAL A 95 15.37 -4.80 0.26
C VAL A 95 16.56 -4.18 -0.48
N ALA A 96 17.55 -4.99 -0.86
CA ALA A 96 18.72 -4.50 -1.59
C ALA A 96 18.34 -3.93 -2.95
N HIS A 97 17.45 -4.59 -3.68
CA HIS A 97 16.94 -4.12 -4.95
C HIS A 97 16.19 -2.80 -4.80
N ALA A 98 15.17 -2.74 -3.94
CA ALA A 98 14.37 -1.56 -3.71
C ALA A 98 15.24 -0.36 -3.28
N GLN A 99 16.17 -0.56 -2.34
CA GLN A 99 17.08 0.49 -1.89
C GLN A 99 17.98 1.02 -3.01
N SER A 100 18.35 0.18 -3.99
CA SER A 100 19.14 0.61 -5.15
C SER A 100 18.39 1.47 -6.15
N MET A 101 17.05 1.45 -6.11
CA MET A 101 16.15 2.10 -7.06
C MET A 101 15.54 3.40 -6.54
N VAL A 102 15.77 3.74 -5.27
CA VAL A 102 15.17 4.91 -4.61
C VAL A 102 16.23 5.90 -4.14
N SER A 103 15.79 7.10 -3.78
CA SER A 103 16.65 8.17 -3.27
C SER A 103 17.00 7.97 -1.78
N ASP A 104 17.83 8.86 -1.24
CA ASP A 104 18.18 8.92 0.19
C ASP A 104 17.01 9.35 1.11
N ARG A 105 15.87 9.76 0.53
CA ARG A 105 14.65 10.07 1.26
C ARG A 105 13.79 8.82 1.56
N THR A 106 14.13 7.69 0.95
CA THR A 106 13.49 6.41 1.15
C THR A 106 14.47 5.43 1.80
N THR A 107 14.08 4.88 2.94
CA THR A 107 14.85 3.84 3.62
C THR A 107 14.07 2.53 3.61
N VAL A 108 14.69 1.47 3.11
CA VAL A 108 14.10 0.12 3.06
C VAL A 108 14.76 -0.75 4.12
N TYR A 109 13.99 -1.28 5.06
CA TYR A 109 14.46 -2.08 6.17
C TYR A 109 14.23 -3.57 5.91
N CYS A 110 15.21 -4.40 6.28
CA CYS A 110 15.06 -5.86 6.26
C CYS A 110 14.62 -6.34 7.65
N SER A 111 13.33 -6.63 7.81
CA SER A 111 12.75 -7.07 9.10
C SER A 111 11.38 -7.71 8.90
N ASP A 112 10.90 -8.44 9.91
CA ASP A 112 9.48 -8.73 10.05
C ASP A 112 8.70 -7.40 10.18
N SER A 113 7.65 -7.24 9.39
CA SER A 113 6.92 -5.97 9.30
C SER A 113 6.18 -5.62 10.60
N VAL A 114 5.59 -6.61 11.27
CA VAL A 114 4.86 -6.40 12.54
C VAL A 114 5.83 -5.94 13.62
N GLU A 115 6.98 -6.62 13.78
CA GLU A 115 8.01 -6.25 14.74
C GLU A 115 8.55 -4.84 14.44
N PHE A 116 8.85 -4.56 13.18
CA PHE A 116 9.33 -3.24 12.75
C PHE A 116 8.34 -2.13 13.09
N LEU A 117 7.07 -2.30 12.74
CA LEU A 117 6.01 -1.32 12.99
C LEU A 117 5.80 -1.05 14.49
N TRP A 118 5.90 -2.09 15.34
CA TRP A 118 5.91 -1.92 16.80
C TRP A 118 7.08 -1.05 17.26
N GLY A 119 8.22 -1.12 16.60
CA GLY A 119 9.43 -0.34 16.90
C GLY A 119 9.34 1.14 16.51
N ILE A 120 8.45 1.55 15.63
CA ILE A 120 8.32 2.96 15.21
C ILE A 120 7.95 3.83 16.43
N PRO A 121 8.72 4.90 16.73
CA PRO A 121 8.42 5.77 17.87
C PRO A 121 7.04 6.42 17.75
N ALA A 122 6.25 6.43 18.81
CA ALA A 122 4.87 6.95 18.82
C ALA A 122 4.74 8.44 18.41
N LYS A 123 5.82 9.21 18.53
CA LYS A 123 5.88 10.61 18.09
C LYS A 123 5.93 10.76 16.56
N LYS A 124 6.39 9.75 15.83
CA LYS A 124 6.42 9.76 14.37
C LYS A 124 4.99 9.52 13.87
N LYS A 125 4.36 10.53 13.29
CA LYS A 125 3.00 10.44 12.76
C LYS A 125 3.03 10.15 11.28
N ILE A 126 2.16 9.24 10.85
CA ILE A 126 2.08 8.72 9.48
C ILE A 126 0.99 9.49 8.73
N ASP A 127 1.29 9.91 7.51
CA ASP A 127 0.34 10.54 6.60
C ASP A 127 -0.31 9.53 5.65
N PHE A 128 0.47 8.55 5.22
CA PHE A 128 0.00 7.45 4.38
C PHE A 128 0.62 6.12 4.80
N LEU A 129 -0.22 5.13 5.06
CA LEU A 129 0.13 3.75 5.37
C LEU A 129 -0.29 2.85 4.20
N TYR A 130 0.66 2.10 3.64
CA TYR A 130 0.42 1.12 2.59
C TYR A 130 0.80 -0.28 3.08
N LEU A 131 -0.15 -1.21 3.08
CA LEU A 131 0.02 -2.57 3.59
C LEU A 131 -0.03 -3.57 2.44
N ASP A 132 1.10 -4.24 2.17
CA ASP A 132 1.25 -5.18 1.04
C ASP A 132 2.33 -6.25 1.30
N SER A 133 2.56 -6.68 2.55
CA SER A 133 3.72 -7.53 2.90
C SER A 133 3.54 -9.01 2.53
N LEU A 134 2.59 -9.69 3.16
CA LEU A 134 2.40 -11.13 2.99
C LEU A 134 1.44 -11.41 1.84
N ASP A 135 1.90 -12.21 0.86
CA ASP A 135 1.10 -12.58 -0.31
C ASP A 135 -0.25 -13.20 0.08
N PHE A 136 -1.26 -12.88 -0.71
CA PHE A 136 -2.60 -13.41 -0.53
C PHE A 136 -2.79 -14.70 -1.32
N GLU A 137 -3.14 -15.78 -0.61
CA GLU A 137 -3.46 -17.06 -1.20
C GLU A 137 -4.97 -17.36 -1.05
N PRO A 138 -5.76 -17.36 -2.14
CA PRO A 138 -7.21 -17.57 -2.07
C PRO A 138 -7.64 -18.88 -1.42
N ASP A 139 -6.84 -19.94 -1.57
CA ASP A 139 -7.12 -21.26 -0.98
C ASP A 139 -6.74 -21.33 0.52
N ASN A 140 -5.91 -20.38 0.99
CA ASN A 140 -5.51 -20.27 2.39
C ASN A 140 -5.38 -18.80 2.82
N PRO A 141 -6.47 -18.02 2.85
CA PRO A 141 -6.43 -16.56 3.00
C PRO A 141 -6.09 -16.09 4.42
N ILE A 142 -6.41 -16.87 5.44
CA ILE A 142 -6.35 -16.46 6.86
C ILE A 142 -4.98 -15.94 7.28
N PRO A 143 -3.84 -16.59 6.95
CA PRO A 143 -2.53 -16.10 7.36
C PRO A 143 -2.25 -14.66 6.89
N SER A 144 -2.58 -14.33 5.64
CA SER A 144 -2.39 -12.99 5.10
C SER A 144 -3.36 -11.98 5.75
N GLN A 145 -4.62 -12.33 5.93
CA GLN A 145 -5.64 -11.48 6.58
C GLN A 145 -5.25 -11.15 8.02
N GLU A 146 -4.81 -12.15 8.79
CA GLU A 146 -4.33 -11.94 10.18
C GLU A 146 -3.06 -11.11 10.22
N HIS A 147 -2.13 -11.33 9.29
CA HIS A 147 -0.87 -10.61 9.25
C HIS A 147 -1.10 -9.12 9.06
N HIS A 148 -1.90 -8.72 8.07
CA HIS A 148 -2.21 -7.31 7.81
C HIS A 148 -2.99 -6.65 8.95
N LEU A 149 -3.87 -7.37 9.64
CA LEU A 149 -4.48 -6.86 10.87
C LEU A 149 -3.45 -6.64 11.99
N LYS A 150 -2.47 -7.54 12.16
CA LYS A 150 -1.37 -7.37 13.14
C LYS A 150 -0.51 -6.17 12.80
N GLU A 151 -0.20 -5.94 11.52
CA GLU A 151 0.51 -4.74 11.06
C GLU A 151 -0.24 -3.46 11.41
N LEU A 152 -1.55 -3.40 11.10
CA LEU A 152 -2.36 -2.25 11.47
C LEU A 152 -2.34 -2.00 12.99
N CYS A 153 -2.55 -3.04 13.80
CA CYS A 153 -2.51 -2.94 15.26
C CYS A 153 -1.15 -2.42 15.76
N ALA A 154 -0.05 -2.90 15.17
CA ALA A 154 1.30 -2.50 15.56
C ALA A 154 1.57 -1.01 15.33
N VAL A 155 0.97 -0.42 14.31
CA VAL A 155 1.21 0.97 13.89
C VAL A 155 0.17 1.96 14.38
N MET A 156 -0.92 1.51 15.02
CA MET A 156 -2.04 2.35 15.48
C MET A 156 -1.60 3.59 16.27
N LYS A 157 -0.58 3.48 17.13
CA LYS A 157 -0.02 4.60 17.92
C LYS A 157 0.56 5.74 17.07
N ASN A 158 0.85 5.46 15.79
CA ASN A 158 1.44 6.40 14.83
C ASN A 158 0.38 7.06 13.94
N LEU A 159 -0.83 6.49 13.90
CA LEU A 159 -1.92 7.00 13.09
C LEU A 159 -2.60 8.22 13.76
N ARG A 160 -3.23 9.05 12.96
CA ARG A 160 -3.93 10.26 13.42
C ARG A 160 -5.11 10.58 12.50
N LYS A 161 -5.99 11.45 12.93
CA LYS A 161 -7.05 11.97 12.05
C LYS A 161 -6.45 12.54 10.75
N GLY A 162 -6.96 12.06 9.63
CA GLY A 162 -6.48 12.40 8.29
C GLY A 162 -5.32 11.54 7.78
N THR A 163 -4.89 10.49 8.52
CA THR A 163 -4.04 9.44 7.96
C THR A 163 -4.84 8.66 6.91
N ILE A 164 -4.22 8.42 5.76
CA ILE A 164 -4.77 7.56 4.70
C ILE A 164 -4.18 6.17 4.88
N ILE A 165 -5.00 5.13 4.77
CA ILE A 165 -4.60 3.73 4.87
C ILE A 165 -5.05 3.03 3.60
N CYS A 166 -4.13 2.35 2.93
CA CYS A 166 -4.39 1.52 1.75
C CYS A 166 -3.92 0.09 2.01
N VAL A 167 -4.75 -0.89 1.67
CA VAL A 167 -4.38 -2.30 1.69
C VAL A 167 -4.47 -2.85 0.27
N ASP A 168 -3.40 -3.50 -0.18
CA ASP A 168 -3.35 -4.14 -1.50
C ASP A 168 -4.13 -5.46 -1.53
N ASP A 169 -4.33 -6.02 -2.70
CA ASP A 169 -5.00 -7.31 -2.90
C ASP A 169 -6.31 -7.48 -2.11
N HIS A 170 -7.13 -6.41 -2.03
CA HIS A 170 -8.48 -6.48 -1.47
C HIS A 170 -9.43 -7.24 -2.41
N LEU A 171 -9.15 -7.20 -3.71
CA LEU A 171 -9.77 -8.03 -4.71
C LEU A 171 -11.26 -7.78 -4.97
N ASN A 172 -11.80 -6.64 -4.59
CA ASN A 172 -13.18 -6.27 -4.94
C ASN A 172 -13.26 -5.74 -6.37
N THR A 173 -13.02 -6.60 -7.34
CA THR A 173 -13.02 -6.28 -8.76
C THR A 173 -13.87 -7.27 -9.55
N PRO A 174 -14.36 -6.89 -10.74
CA PRO A 174 -14.96 -7.84 -11.66
C PRO A 174 -14.02 -9.01 -11.93
N ASN A 175 -14.58 -10.23 -12.01
CA ASN A 175 -13.90 -11.51 -12.17
C ASN A 175 -13.32 -12.15 -10.89
N PHE A 176 -13.42 -11.49 -9.72
CA PHE A 176 -13.18 -12.12 -8.41
C PHE A 176 -14.47 -12.57 -7.70
N ASP A 177 -15.61 -12.55 -8.35
CA ASP A 177 -16.90 -12.94 -7.77
C ASP A 177 -16.90 -14.34 -7.14
N GLN A 178 -16.08 -15.26 -7.65
CA GLN A 178 -15.90 -16.60 -7.09
C GLN A 178 -15.35 -16.59 -5.67
N TYR A 179 -14.63 -15.54 -5.26
CA TYR A 179 -14.05 -15.41 -3.92
C TYR A 179 -14.95 -14.62 -2.96
N ARG A 180 -15.93 -13.85 -3.46
CA ARG A 180 -16.82 -13.02 -2.63
C ARG A 180 -17.68 -13.80 -1.63
N ALA A 181 -17.98 -15.06 -1.92
CA ALA A 181 -18.77 -15.93 -1.05
C ALA A 181 -17.91 -16.86 -0.17
N SER A 182 -16.60 -16.72 -0.18
CA SER A 182 -15.63 -17.57 0.52
C SER A 182 -14.88 -16.83 1.62
N LEU A 183 -14.02 -17.54 2.36
CA LEU A 183 -13.07 -16.94 3.30
C LEU A 183 -12.08 -15.98 2.65
N ALA A 184 -11.94 -16.03 1.31
CA ALA A 184 -11.10 -15.14 0.55
C ALA A 184 -11.72 -13.75 0.31
N ARG A 185 -12.99 -13.53 0.67
CA ARG A 185 -13.64 -12.23 0.56
C ARG A 185 -12.86 -11.17 1.34
N GLY A 186 -12.69 -10.00 0.72
CA GLY A 186 -11.95 -8.88 1.31
C GLY A 186 -10.42 -8.99 1.19
N GLY A 187 -9.91 -10.07 0.54
CA GLY A 187 -8.49 -10.22 0.28
C GLY A 187 -7.65 -10.08 1.56
N LYS A 188 -6.54 -9.36 1.46
CA LYS A 188 -5.66 -9.01 2.60
C LYS A 188 -6.37 -8.17 3.67
N ALA A 189 -7.40 -7.38 3.28
CA ALA A 189 -8.07 -6.41 4.15
C ALA A 189 -9.23 -7.00 4.97
N ALA A 190 -9.63 -8.25 4.78
CA ALA A 190 -10.87 -8.80 5.32
C ALA A 190 -11.08 -8.55 6.83
N PHE A 191 -10.06 -8.71 7.66
CA PHE A 191 -10.17 -8.43 9.09
C PHE A 191 -10.01 -6.95 9.43
N ILE A 192 -9.32 -6.20 8.57
CA ILE A 192 -9.15 -4.75 8.71
C ILE A 192 -10.47 -4.03 8.44
N GLU A 193 -11.27 -4.47 7.46
CA GLU A 193 -12.56 -3.86 7.13
C GLU A 193 -13.46 -3.73 8.35
N HIS A 194 -13.67 -4.84 9.09
CA HIS A 194 -14.51 -4.84 10.29
C HIS A 194 -14.00 -3.85 11.35
N PHE A 195 -12.69 -3.81 11.55
CA PHE A 195 -12.08 -2.87 12.48
C PHE A 195 -12.26 -1.41 12.05
N MET A 196 -12.09 -1.12 10.76
CA MET A 196 -12.27 0.24 10.22
C MET A 196 -13.71 0.71 10.32
N ASP A 197 -14.68 -0.17 10.08
CA ASP A 197 -16.11 0.12 10.26
C ASP A 197 -16.42 0.43 11.73
N ASP A 198 -15.92 -0.38 12.67
CA ASP A 198 -16.14 -0.22 14.11
C ASP A 198 -15.60 1.13 14.65
N ILE A 199 -14.47 1.60 14.13
CA ILE A 199 -13.90 2.89 14.55
C ILE A 199 -14.45 4.09 13.77
N GLY A 200 -15.33 3.85 12.79
CA GLY A 200 -15.94 4.89 11.95
C GLY A 200 -14.96 5.56 10.98
N ALA A 201 -13.97 4.82 10.46
CA ALA A 201 -13.09 5.31 9.41
C ALA A 201 -13.88 5.56 8.12
N GLU A 202 -13.53 6.62 7.39
CA GLU A 202 -14.19 6.96 6.14
C GLU A 202 -13.65 6.07 5.00
N LEU A 203 -14.50 5.23 4.42
CA LEU A 203 -14.18 4.45 3.23
C LEU A 203 -14.12 5.37 2.00
N LEU A 204 -12.99 5.43 1.33
CA LEU A 204 -12.74 6.29 0.18
C LEU A 204 -12.74 5.55 -1.15
N HIS A 205 -12.32 4.29 -1.14
CA HIS A 205 -12.25 3.44 -2.32
C HIS A 205 -12.39 1.97 -1.92
N ASP A 206 -13.14 1.22 -2.71
CA ASP A 206 -13.36 -0.22 -2.54
C ASP A 206 -13.21 -0.88 -3.92
N GLY A 207 -12.04 -1.43 -4.20
CA GLY A 207 -11.65 -1.98 -5.49
C GLY A 207 -10.62 -3.10 -5.39
N TYR A 208 -9.66 -3.12 -6.31
CA TYR A 208 -8.51 -4.03 -6.21
C TYR A 208 -7.70 -3.75 -4.94
N GLN A 209 -7.54 -2.48 -4.61
CA GLN A 209 -7.07 -2.00 -3.31
C GLN A 209 -8.24 -1.36 -2.56
N ILE A 210 -8.17 -1.32 -1.24
CA ILE A 210 -9.15 -0.63 -0.40
C ILE A 210 -8.48 0.52 0.35
N ILE A 211 -9.18 1.66 0.46
CA ILE A 211 -8.62 2.87 1.06
C ILE A 211 -9.57 3.45 2.08
N TRP A 212 -9.03 3.79 3.24
CA TRP A 212 -9.74 4.55 4.30
C TRP A 212 -8.98 5.82 4.67
N ARG A 213 -9.73 6.73 5.29
CA ARG A 213 -9.21 7.91 5.98
C ARG A 213 -9.69 7.91 7.44
N LEU A 214 -8.77 8.08 8.40
CA LEU A 214 -9.07 8.26 9.81
C LEU A 214 -9.53 9.67 10.15
#